data_4b4a41337f82e16263726def6086049d
#
_entry.id   4b4a41337f82e16263726def6086049d
#
_cell.length_a   1.000
_cell.length_b   1.000
_cell.length_c   1.000
_cell.angle_alpha   90.00
_cell.angle_beta   90.00
_cell.angle_gamma   90.00
#
_symmetry.space_group_name_H-M   'P 1'
#
loop_
_entity.id
_entity.type
_entity.pdbx_description
1 polymer ?
#
loop_
_entity_poly.entity_id
_entity_poly.type
_entity_poly.pdbx_seq_one_letter_code
_entity_poly.pdbx_strand_id
1 'polypeptide(L)'
;MDAVTHRRVAEVARLPLASTTYWFESKEHLLTAALERAAERDIERLRAFLGEPPGAAADRLGLVVGAILGPSDAAGQASRGWLLATYALALEAARRPAMRDVTTRWTDAYMEALTPLLAAEGSEDAQGDAELLLAAADGLLLEQLVSGDASDLAPRLRRLAGALVNA
;
A
#
# COMPACT_ATOMS: atom_id res chain seq x y z
N MET A 1 -0.77 -11.55 -14.63
CA MET A 1 -0.10 -10.47 -15.40
C MET A 1 0.05 -10.72 -16.91
N ASP A 2 -0.28 -11.91 -17.43
CA ASP A 2 -0.17 -12.19 -18.87
C ASP A 2 -1.11 -11.35 -19.74
N ALA A 3 -2.23 -10.89 -19.17
CA ALA A 3 -3.18 -10.01 -19.87
C ALA A 3 -2.70 -8.56 -20.06
N VAL A 4 -1.62 -8.12 -19.38
CA VAL A 4 -1.05 -6.78 -19.55
C VAL A 4 -0.14 -6.76 -20.75
N THR A 5 -0.53 -5.99 -21.77
CA THR A 5 0.24 -5.75 -23.00
C THR A 5 0.17 -4.28 -23.36
N HIS A 6 1.16 -3.77 -24.13
CA HIS A 6 1.14 -2.41 -24.65
C HIS A 6 -0.18 -2.07 -25.34
N ARG A 7 -0.69 -3.01 -26.15
CA ARG A 7 -1.96 -2.84 -26.85
C ARG A 7 -3.13 -2.65 -25.88
N ARG A 8 -3.21 -3.51 -24.85
CA ARG A 8 -4.30 -3.44 -23.89
C ARG A 8 -4.23 -2.18 -23.04
N VAL A 9 -3.02 -1.75 -22.66
CA VAL A 9 -2.82 -0.49 -21.93
C VAL A 9 -3.21 0.70 -22.79
N ALA A 10 -2.80 0.74 -24.06
CA ALA A 10 -3.19 1.79 -25.00
C ALA A 10 -4.71 1.87 -25.19
N GLU A 11 -5.39 0.70 -25.34
CA GLU A 11 -6.86 0.65 -25.45
C GLU A 11 -7.54 1.24 -24.21
N VAL A 12 -7.14 0.83 -23.00
CA VAL A 12 -7.72 1.30 -21.73
C VAL A 12 -7.44 2.80 -21.54
N ALA A 13 -6.23 3.25 -21.87
CA ALA A 13 -5.83 4.64 -21.76
C ALA A 13 -6.43 5.52 -22.89
N ARG A 14 -7.07 4.93 -23.89
CA ARG A 14 -7.58 5.61 -25.10
C ARG A 14 -6.47 6.37 -25.85
N LEU A 15 -5.29 5.76 -25.93
CA LEU A 15 -4.12 6.30 -26.62
C LEU A 15 -3.76 5.42 -27.84
N PRO A 16 -3.09 5.98 -28.85
CA PRO A 16 -2.50 5.19 -29.92
C PRO A 16 -1.49 4.17 -29.37
N LEU A 17 -1.43 2.97 -29.94
CA LEU A 17 -0.44 1.95 -29.58
C LEU A 17 1.00 2.50 -29.66
N ALA A 18 1.29 3.33 -30.68
CA ALA A 18 2.59 3.96 -30.84
C ALA A 18 3.02 4.79 -29.61
N SER A 19 2.08 5.37 -28.86
CA SER A 19 2.41 6.13 -27.65
C SER A 19 2.99 5.23 -26.56
N THR A 20 2.42 4.05 -26.34
CA THR A 20 2.92 3.13 -25.29
C THR A 20 4.27 2.52 -25.68
N THR A 21 4.48 2.18 -26.97
CA THR A 21 5.75 1.64 -27.45
C THR A 21 6.85 2.68 -27.60
N TYR A 22 6.49 3.96 -27.72
CA TYR A 22 7.44 5.07 -27.70
C TYR A 22 8.02 5.32 -26.30
N TRP A 23 7.17 5.27 -25.26
CA TRP A 23 7.58 5.58 -23.89
C TRP A 23 8.13 4.36 -23.14
N PHE A 24 7.70 3.15 -23.48
CA PHE A 24 8.09 1.92 -22.79
C PHE A 24 8.65 0.91 -23.80
N GLU A 25 9.96 0.68 -23.72
CA GLU A 25 10.68 -0.20 -24.64
C GLU A 25 10.27 -1.68 -24.50
N SER A 26 9.74 -2.06 -23.33
CA SER A 26 9.34 -3.43 -23.03
C SER A 26 8.16 -3.49 -22.06
N LYS A 27 7.52 -4.66 -21.98
CA LYS A 27 6.50 -4.94 -20.95
C LYS A 27 7.08 -4.78 -19.54
N GLU A 28 8.33 -5.15 -19.34
CA GLU A 28 9.02 -5.00 -18.05
C GLU A 28 9.17 -3.53 -17.67
N HIS A 29 9.64 -2.70 -18.59
CA HIS A 29 9.74 -1.25 -18.39
C HIS A 29 8.37 -0.64 -18.06
N LEU A 30 7.30 -1.04 -18.78
CA LEU A 30 5.93 -0.60 -18.51
C LEU A 30 5.46 -1.00 -17.10
N LEU A 31 5.73 -2.24 -16.67
CA LEU A 31 5.33 -2.73 -15.34
C LEU A 31 6.13 -2.05 -14.22
N THR A 32 7.44 -1.84 -14.41
CA THR A 32 8.28 -1.11 -13.46
C THR A 32 7.79 0.32 -13.27
N ALA A 33 7.56 1.05 -14.36
CA ALA A 33 7.01 2.41 -14.30
C ALA A 33 5.61 2.46 -13.65
N ALA A 34 4.78 1.45 -13.89
CA ALA A 34 3.48 1.36 -13.23
C ALA A 34 3.60 1.14 -11.71
N LEU A 35 4.55 0.30 -11.28
CA LEU A 35 4.84 0.07 -9.87
C LEU A 35 5.42 1.33 -9.21
N GLU A 36 6.40 1.97 -9.86
CA GLU A 36 6.96 3.24 -9.39
C GLU A 36 5.87 4.29 -9.18
N ARG A 37 4.99 4.46 -10.15
CA ARG A 37 3.89 5.42 -10.04
C ARG A 37 2.88 5.07 -8.96
N ALA A 38 2.60 3.78 -8.75
CA ALA A 38 1.74 3.32 -7.66
C ALA A 38 2.38 3.61 -6.29
N ALA A 39 3.66 3.27 -6.12
CA ALA A 39 4.42 3.54 -4.90
C ALA A 39 4.51 5.05 -4.60
N GLU A 40 4.87 5.87 -5.58
CA GLU A 40 4.94 7.33 -5.42
C GLU A 40 3.62 7.92 -4.92
N ARG A 41 2.51 7.57 -5.58
CA ARG A 41 1.17 8.06 -5.19
C ARG A 41 0.77 7.65 -3.79
N ASP A 42 1.10 6.42 -3.41
CA ASP A 42 0.75 5.92 -2.10
C ASP A 42 1.63 6.54 -1.01
N ILE A 43 2.92 6.73 -1.26
CA ILE A 43 3.83 7.48 -0.37
C ILE A 43 3.40 8.94 -0.23
N GLU A 44 3.02 9.60 -1.33
CA GLU A 44 2.45 10.96 -1.29
C GLU A 44 1.19 11.02 -0.42
N ARG A 45 0.29 10.05 -0.58
CA ARG A 45 -0.93 9.91 0.23
C ARG A 45 -0.60 9.71 1.71
N LEU A 46 0.32 8.78 2.01
CA LEU A 46 0.75 8.49 3.37
C LEU A 46 1.32 9.74 4.06
N ARG A 47 2.18 10.48 3.36
CA ARG A 47 2.74 11.74 3.87
C ARG A 47 1.68 12.82 4.08
N ALA A 48 0.75 12.97 3.14
CA ALA A 48 -0.35 13.92 3.28
C ALA A 48 -1.25 13.57 4.47
N PHE A 49 -1.59 12.29 4.63
CA PHE A 49 -2.40 11.80 5.75
C PHE A 49 -1.74 12.07 7.11
N LEU A 50 -0.43 11.86 7.22
CA LEU A 50 0.32 12.09 8.46
C LEU A 50 0.72 13.56 8.66
N GLY A 51 0.74 14.36 7.61
CA GLY A 51 1.03 15.78 7.64
C GLY A 51 -0.14 16.65 8.11
N GLU A 52 -1.35 16.12 8.17
CA GLU A 52 -2.49 16.80 8.78
C GLU A 52 -2.29 16.89 10.29
N PRO A 53 -2.42 18.11 10.89
CA PRO A 53 -2.25 18.26 12.33
C PRO A 53 -3.27 17.37 13.05
N PRO A 54 -2.82 16.46 13.92
CA PRO A 54 -3.73 15.62 14.68
C PRO A 54 -4.60 16.55 15.54
N GLY A 55 -5.93 16.38 15.49
CA GLY A 55 -6.82 17.07 16.41
C GLY A 55 -6.41 16.81 17.87
N ALA A 56 -6.84 17.67 18.79
CA ALA A 56 -6.38 17.74 20.19
C ALA A 56 -6.52 16.45 21.03
N ALA A 57 -7.09 15.38 20.49
CA ALA A 57 -7.14 14.03 21.03
C ALA A 57 -6.78 13.03 19.93
N ALA A 58 -5.56 13.14 19.39
CA ALA A 58 -5.13 12.29 18.30
C ALA A 58 -5.13 10.81 18.75
N ASP A 59 -6.08 10.09 18.23
CA ASP A 59 -6.09 8.63 18.26
C ASP A 59 -4.96 8.12 17.36
N ARG A 60 -3.75 7.97 17.92
CA ARG A 60 -2.57 7.55 17.16
C ARG A 60 -2.75 6.15 16.58
N LEU A 61 -3.40 5.23 17.29
CA LEU A 61 -3.74 3.93 16.74
C LEU A 61 -4.70 4.05 15.55
N GLY A 62 -5.62 5.01 15.59
CA GLY A 62 -6.44 5.35 14.43
C GLY A 62 -5.63 5.91 13.26
N LEU A 63 -4.59 6.72 13.53
CA LEU A 63 -3.66 7.18 12.49
C LEU A 63 -2.85 6.03 11.89
N VAL A 64 -2.34 5.11 12.71
CA VAL A 64 -1.65 3.89 12.26
C VAL A 64 -2.54 3.09 11.31
N VAL A 65 -3.78 2.81 11.73
CA VAL A 65 -4.75 2.05 10.92
C VAL A 65 -5.08 2.77 9.63
N GLY A 66 -5.35 4.07 9.69
CA GLY A 66 -5.65 4.90 8.51
C GLY A 66 -4.49 4.97 7.52
N ALA A 67 -3.25 5.04 8.01
CA ALA A 67 -2.05 4.99 7.17
C ALA A 67 -1.97 3.68 6.36
N ILE A 68 -2.24 2.56 7.01
CA ILE A 68 -2.14 1.21 6.43
C ILE A 68 -3.26 0.94 5.41
N LEU A 69 -4.50 1.34 5.69
CA LEU A 69 -5.66 0.97 4.87
C LEU A 69 -5.63 1.54 3.44
N GLY A 70 -4.78 2.51 3.18
CA GLY A 70 -4.59 3.04 1.83
C GLY A 70 -5.80 3.84 1.30
N PRO A 71 -5.88 4.04 -0.02
CA PRO A 71 -7.02 4.73 -0.62
C PRO A 71 -8.32 3.98 -0.37
N SER A 72 -9.28 4.66 0.21
CA SER A 72 -10.61 4.11 0.47
C SER A 72 -11.64 4.58 -0.56
N ASP A 73 -12.66 3.78 -0.76
CA ASP A 73 -13.85 4.15 -1.52
C ASP A 73 -14.81 5.04 -0.71
N ALA A 74 -15.96 5.37 -1.29
CA ALA A 74 -16.98 6.21 -0.63
C ALA A 74 -17.55 5.59 0.65
N ALA A 75 -17.37 4.27 0.87
CA ALA A 75 -17.77 3.57 2.08
C ALA A 75 -16.63 3.42 3.10
N GLY A 76 -15.46 4.03 2.85
CA GLY A 76 -14.28 3.94 3.72
C GLY A 76 -13.53 2.60 3.63
N GLN A 77 -13.83 1.79 2.60
CA GLN A 77 -13.16 0.51 2.38
C GLN A 77 -11.99 0.67 1.42
N ALA A 78 -10.93 -0.10 1.62
CA ALA A 78 -9.80 -0.11 0.71
C ALA A 78 -10.25 -0.46 -0.72
N SER A 79 -9.88 0.37 -1.69
CA SER A 79 -10.31 0.21 -3.08
C SER A 79 -9.86 -1.14 -3.64
N ARG A 80 -10.84 -2.00 -4.02
CA ARG A 80 -10.56 -3.31 -4.60
C ARG A 80 -9.65 -3.25 -5.82
N GLY A 81 -9.84 -2.26 -6.70
CA GLY A 81 -9.02 -2.09 -7.90
C GLY A 81 -7.58 -1.73 -7.56
N TRP A 82 -7.40 -0.88 -6.56
CA TRP A 82 -6.08 -0.51 -6.04
C TRP A 82 -5.38 -1.73 -5.42
N LEU A 83 -6.04 -2.47 -4.54
CA LEU A 83 -5.48 -3.68 -3.92
C LEU A 83 -5.06 -4.72 -4.96
N LEU A 84 -5.94 -5.01 -5.95
CA LEU A 84 -5.61 -5.95 -7.03
C LEU A 84 -4.37 -5.51 -7.81
N ALA A 85 -4.26 -4.23 -8.15
CA ALA A 85 -3.11 -3.70 -8.87
C ALA A 85 -1.83 -3.80 -8.02
N THR A 86 -1.90 -3.40 -6.75
CA THR A 86 -0.79 -3.42 -5.80
C THR A 86 -0.23 -4.83 -5.60
N TYR A 87 -1.08 -5.80 -5.23
CA TYR A 87 -0.62 -7.18 -5.02
C TYR A 87 -0.16 -7.85 -6.32
N ALA A 88 -0.80 -7.56 -7.45
CA ALA A 88 -0.33 -8.09 -8.72
C ALA A 88 1.07 -7.55 -9.08
N LEU A 89 1.34 -6.26 -8.83
CA LEU A 89 2.65 -5.65 -9.06
C LEU A 89 3.69 -6.16 -8.05
N ALA A 90 3.33 -6.35 -6.77
CA ALA A 90 4.21 -6.93 -5.76
C ALA A 90 4.64 -8.36 -6.13
N LEU A 91 3.72 -9.20 -6.63
CA LEU A 91 4.04 -10.54 -7.11
C LEU A 91 4.96 -10.53 -8.35
N GLU A 92 4.81 -9.55 -9.24
CA GLU A 92 5.75 -9.37 -10.35
C GLU A 92 7.12 -8.89 -9.87
N ALA A 93 7.18 -8.01 -8.88
CA ALA A 93 8.44 -7.56 -8.27
C ALA A 93 9.22 -8.72 -7.63
N ALA A 94 8.53 -9.68 -7.00
CA ALA A 94 9.16 -10.88 -6.47
C ALA A 94 9.90 -11.72 -7.53
N ARG A 95 9.46 -11.63 -8.79
CA ARG A 95 10.05 -12.35 -9.94
C ARG A 95 11.05 -11.53 -10.72
N ARG A 96 11.11 -10.22 -10.54
CA ARG A 96 11.87 -9.27 -11.36
C ARG A 96 12.80 -8.43 -10.49
N PRO A 97 14.13 -8.69 -10.51
CA PRO A 97 15.08 -7.94 -9.69
C PRO A 97 14.99 -6.41 -9.88
N ALA A 98 14.77 -5.94 -11.10
CA ALA A 98 14.64 -4.51 -11.42
C ALA A 98 13.48 -3.79 -10.69
N MET A 99 12.48 -4.53 -10.21
CA MET A 99 11.33 -3.98 -9.49
C MET A 99 11.51 -4.01 -7.96
N ARG A 100 12.52 -4.70 -7.44
CA ARG A 100 12.71 -4.87 -5.99
C ARG A 100 13.00 -3.57 -5.26
N ASP A 101 13.82 -2.72 -5.84
CA ASP A 101 14.18 -1.42 -5.24
C ASP A 101 12.95 -0.52 -5.04
N VAL A 102 11.95 -0.65 -5.91
CA VAL A 102 10.70 0.09 -5.78
C VAL A 102 9.88 -0.42 -4.59
N THR A 103 9.76 -1.74 -4.45
CA THR A 103 9.04 -2.34 -3.32
C THR A 103 9.75 -2.07 -2.00
N THR A 104 11.08 -2.13 -1.95
CA THR A 104 11.86 -1.78 -0.77
C THR A 104 11.58 -0.35 -0.33
N ARG A 105 11.75 0.63 -1.23
CA ARG A 105 11.45 2.04 -0.93
C ARG A 105 10.01 2.28 -0.48
N TRP A 106 9.08 1.52 -1.03
CA TRP A 106 7.66 1.61 -0.63
C TRP A 106 7.45 1.10 0.80
N THR A 107 8.01 -0.07 1.13
CA THR A 107 7.98 -0.62 2.50
C THR A 107 8.68 0.31 3.49
N ASP A 108 9.89 0.82 3.14
CA ASP A 108 10.64 1.75 3.98
C ASP A 108 9.82 2.99 4.34
N ALA A 109 9.06 3.54 3.39
CA ALA A 109 8.20 4.71 3.65
C ALA A 109 7.09 4.40 4.68
N TYR A 110 6.54 3.18 4.67
CA TYR A 110 5.59 2.76 5.72
C TYR A 110 6.29 2.57 7.06
N MET A 111 7.49 1.98 7.09
CA MET A 111 8.27 1.83 8.32
C MET A 111 8.63 3.18 8.93
N GLU A 112 9.10 4.14 8.10
CA GLU A 112 9.37 5.53 8.53
C GLU A 112 8.13 6.21 9.11
N ALA A 113 6.94 5.89 8.61
CA ALA A 113 5.69 6.46 9.06
C ALA A 113 5.16 5.81 10.35
N LEU A 114 5.19 4.48 10.44
CA LEU A 114 4.55 3.72 11.51
C LEU A 114 5.39 3.63 12.78
N THR A 115 6.72 3.43 12.65
CA THR A 115 7.62 3.26 13.79
C THR A 115 7.51 4.40 14.81
N PRO A 116 7.58 5.70 14.44
CA PRO A 116 7.45 6.78 15.42
C PRO A 116 6.07 6.87 16.07
N LEU A 117 5.01 6.45 15.38
CA LEU A 117 3.66 6.43 15.94
C LEU A 117 3.53 5.35 17.02
N LEU A 118 4.05 4.16 16.77
CA LEU A 118 4.04 3.04 17.73
C LEU A 118 4.95 3.33 18.94
N ALA A 119 6.13 3.91 18.70
CA ALA A 119 7.01 4.36 19.79
C ALA A 119 6.33 5.42 20.69
N ALA A 120 5.57 6.35 20.11
CA ALA A 120 4.84 7.36 20.86
C ALA A 120 3.63 6.80 21.64
N GLU A 121 3.15 5.61 21.27
CA GLU A 121 2.13 4.85 22.03
C GLU A 121 2.74 3.95 23.13
N GLY A 122 4.06 3.83 23.21
CA GLY A 122 4.75 3.10 24.25
C GLY A 122 5.29 1.73 23.86
N SER A 123 5.32 1.39 22.56
CA SER A 123 5.93 0.15 22.10
C SER A 123 7.42 0.10 22.46
N GLU A 124 7.86 -1.01 23.07
CA GLU A 124 9.27 -1.25 23.42
C GLU A 124 10.12 -1.65 22.20
N ASP A 125 9.49 -2.27 21.19
CA ASP A 125 10.11 -2.62 19.89
C ASP A 125 9.28 -2.07 18.74
N ALA A 126 9.21 -0.75 18.64
CA ALA A 126 8.36 -0.07 17.67
C ALA A 126 8.66 -0.45 16.20
N GLN A 127 9.91 -0.82 15.88
CA GLN A 127 10.26 -1.29 14.55
C GLN A 127 9.70 -2.69 14.28
N GLY A 128 9.94 -3.64 15.19
CA GLY A 128 9.41 -5.00 15.07
C GLY A 128 7.89 -5.02 15.05
N ASP A 129 7.25 -4.19 15.88
CA ASP A 129 5.80 -4.05 15.91
C ASP A 129 5.24 -3.45 14.61
N ALA A 130 5.93 -2.48 14.00
CA ALA A 130 5.54 -1.93 12.71
C ALA A 130 5.64 -2.98 11.60
N GLU A 131 6.71 -3.79 11.59
CA GLU A 131 6.88 -4.91 10.63
C GLU A 131 5.77 -5.94 10.78
N LEU A 132 5.47 -6.37 12.02
CA LEU A 132 4.40 -7.32 12.32
C LEU A 132 3.02 -6.79 11.93
N LEU A 133 2.75 -5.52 12.24
CA LEU A 133 1.48 -4.89 11.94
C LEU A 133 1.28 -4.75 10.42
N LEU A 134 2.31 -4.36 9.69
CA LEU A 134 2.25 -4.25 8.22
C LEU A 134 2.03 -5.62 7.57
N ALA A 135 2.76 -6.65 8.01
CA ALA A 135 2.58 -8.02 7.53
C ALA A 135 1.18 -8.58 7.81
N ALA A 136 0.64 -8.33 9.00
CA ALA A 136 -0.72 -8.72 9.36
C ALA A 136 -1.77 -7.96 8.55
N ALA A 137 -1.54 -6.68 8.30
CA ALA A 137 -2.40 -5.85 7.47
C ALA A 137 -2.46 -6.36 6.03
N ASP A 138 -1.32 -6.73 5.43
CA ASP A 138 -1.27 -7.33 4.09
C ASP A 138 -2.08 -8.63 4.03
N GLY A 139 -1.99 -9.49 5.05
CA GLY A 139 -2.80 -10.70 5.14
C GLY A 139 -4.30 -10.41 5.21
N LEU A 140 -4.71 -9.44 6.02
CA LEU A 140 -6.11 -9.02 6.17
C LEU A 140 -6.66 -8.36 4.90
N LEU A 141 -5.87 -7.51 4.24
CA LEU A 141 -6.24 -6.88 2.97
C LEU A 141 -6.38 -7.90 1.84
N LEU A 142 -5.52 -8.92 1.82
CA LEU A 142 -5.63 -10.02 0.87
C LEU A 142 -6.87 -10.88 1.14
N GLU A 143 -7.18 -11.16 2.40
CA GLU A 143 -8.43 -11.84 2.81
C GLU A 143 -9.66 -11.06 2.33
N GLN A 144 -9.69 -9.74 2.58
CA GLN A 144 -10.74 -8.84 2.07
C GLN A 144 -10.87 -8.93 0.54
N LEU A 145 -9.76 -8.95 -0.16
CA LEU A 145 -9.74 -9.00 -1.62
C LEU A 145 -10.39 -10.30 -2.15
N VAL A 146 -10.21 -11.41 -1.45
CA VAL A 146 -10.76 -12.73 -1.79
C VAL A 146 -12.21 -12.88 -1.35
N SER A 147 -12.53 -12.54 -0.10
CA SER A 147 -13.87 -12.68 0.47
C SER A 147 -14.86 -11.61 -0.02
N GLY A 148 -14.37 -10.42 -0.33
CA GLY A 148 -15.20 -9.25 -0.62
C GLY A 148 -15.78 -8.54 0.61
N ASP A 149 -15.44 -9.02 1.82
CA ASP A 149 -15.90 -8.46 3.09
C ASP A 149 -14.78 -7.66 3.78
N ALA A 150 -15.03 -6.38 4.01
CA ALA A 150 -14.12 -5.45 4.66
C ALA A 150 -14.65 -4.91 6.00
N SER A 151 -15.79 -5.40 6.48
CA SER A 151 -16.54 -4.79 7.58
C SER A 151 -15.76 -4.68 8.89
N ASP A 152 -14.80 -5.57 9.12
CA ASP A 152 -14.05 -5.66 10.39
C ASP A 152 -12.57 -5.30 10.29
N LEU A 153 -12.10 -4.82 9.14
CA LEU A 153 -10.67 -4.64 8.90
C LEU A 153 -10.03 -3.60 9.83
N ALA A 154 -10.59 -2.39 9.89
CA ALA A 154 -10.08 -1.32 10.75
C ALA A 154 -10.15 -1.68 12.25
N PRO A 155 -11.26 -2.24 12.79
CA PRO A 155 -11.30 -2.73 14.16
C PRO A 155 -10.28 -3.83 14.46
N ARG A 156 -10.05 -4.77 13.55
CA ARG A 156 -9.05 -5.85 13.71
C ARG A 156 -7.63 -5.31 13.76
N LEU A 157 -7.28 -4.41 12.84
CA LEU A 157 -5.95 -3.75 12.82
C LEU A 157 -5.74 -2.91 14.08
N ARG A 158 -6.75 -2.16 14.51
CA ARG A 158 -6.67 -1.35 15.73
C ARG A 158 -6.45 -2.22 16.97
N ARG A 159 -7.16 -3.36 17.08
CA ARG A 159 -6.97 -4.31 18.19
C ARG A 159 -5.57 -4.90 18.18
N LEU A 160 -5.06 -5.25 16.99
CA LEU A 160 -3.69 -5.77 16.87
C LEU A 160 -2.66 -4.72 17.26
N ALA A 161 -2.74 -3.51 16.74
CA ALA A 161 -1.83 -2.42 17.09
C ALA A 161 -1.84 -2.14 18.60
N GLY A 162 -3.02 -2.11 19.22
CA GLY A 162 -3.15 -1.95 20.69
C GLY A 162 -2.58 -3.13 21.46
N ALA A 163 -2.61 -4.35 20.97
CA ALA A 163 -2.02 -5.51 21.61
C ALA A 163 -0.48 -5.47 21.53
N LEU A 164 0.08 -5.07 20.41
CA LEU A 164 1.54 -4.94 20.22
C LEU A 164 2.13 -3.87 21.15
N VAL A 165 1.50 -2.71 21.25
CA VAL A 165 1.97 -1.61 22.11
C VAL A 165 1.92 -1.94 23.62
N ASN A 166 1.10 -2.90 24.03
CA ASN A 166 0.95 -3.30 25.44
C ASN A 166 1.59 -4.67 25.77
N ALA A 167 2.39 -5.22 24.84
CA ALA A 167 3.07 -6.51 25.05
C ALA A 167 4.42 -6.33 25.70
#